data_156c418dd9ab9a69065b7d67e6bcfd99
#
_entry.id   156c418dd9ab9a69065b7d67e6bcfd99
#
_cell.length_a   1.000
_cell.length_b   1.000
_cell.length_c   1.000
_cell.angle_alpha   90.00
_cell.angle_beta   90.00
_cell.angle_gamma   90.00
#
_symmetry.space_group_name_H-M   'P 1'
#
loop_
_entity.id
_entity.type
_entity.pdbx_description
1 polymer ?
#
loop_
_entity_poly.entity_id
_entity_poly.type
_entity_poly.pdbx_seq_one_letter_code
_entity_poly.pdbx_strand_id
1 'polypeptide(L)'
;MDLELKGKTVFITGSTAGIGFATAKALLSEGASVVLNGRTPASVTTAVKKLEQEFPNESVSGIAADFSLPKEVNSLLENLPKIDILINNVGVYSSGSFFETEDAAWYRQFEVNVMSGVRLSKSLLPRMLTTNWGRILFISSECASLTPPDLIPYSMTKAAVLAVSRGLAQLTKGTDVTVNSVIPGSTLSEGAEQFLEDAAQKEQKTKDQIESAFFTEVRTTSLLQRFAKVEEVAHTITYLASPRSSATNGAAIKVDGVSSGGLF
;
A
#
# COMPACT_ATOMS: atom_id res chain seq x y z
N MET A 1 20.16 -4.74 -10.88
CA MET A 1 20.43 -3.31 -10.57
C MET A 1 20.57 -3.23 -9.07
N ASP A 2 21.62 -2.66 -8.55
CA ASP A 2 21.71 -2.37 -7.13
C ASP A 2 20.82 -1.17 -6.80
N LEU A 3 19.85 -1.36 -5.91
CA LEU A 3 18.90 -0.33 -5.50
C LEU A 3 19.41 0.55 -4.35
N GLU A 4 20.61 0.27 -3.81
CA GLU A 4 21.26 1.06 -2.74
C GLU A 4 20.38 1.22 -1.49
N LEU A 5 19.64 0.16 -1.13
CA LEU A 5 18.72 0.15 0.01
C LEU A 5 19.37 -0.37 1.31
N LYS A 6 20.59 -0.92 1.21
CA LYS A 6 21.34 -1.41 2.37
C LYS A 6 21.52 -0.31 3.42
N GLY A 7 21.15 -0.63 4.66
CA GLY A 7 21.23 0.30 5.80
C GLY A 7 20.10 1.33 5.88
N LYS A 8 19.09 1.28 4.99
CA LYS A 8 17.87 2.08 5.10
C LYS A 8 16.86 1.38 5.99
N THR A 9 16.15 2.13 6.80
CA THR A 9 15.06 1.62 7.64
C THR A 9 13.71 2.00 7.04
N VAL A 10 12.90 0.98 6.77
CA VAL A 10 11.60 1.12 6.11
C VAL A 10 10.48 0.79 7.10
N PHE A 11 9.48 1.66 7.22
CA PHE A 11 8.22 1.35 7.90
C PHE A 11 7.11 1.14 6.88
N ILE A 12 6.41 0.00 6.99
CA ILE A 12 5.34 -0.38 6.06
C ILE A 12 4.06 -0.61 6.86
N THR A 13 3.04 0.19 6.60
CA THR A 13 1.73 0.00 7.25
C THR A 13 0.93 -1.13 6.60
N GLY A 14 0.21 -1.93 7.40
CA GLY A 14 -0.60 -3.04 6.88
C GLY A 14 0.23 -4.09 6.14
N SER A 15 1.37 -4.51 6.71
CA SER A 15 2.37 -5.33 6.05
C SER A 15 2.47 -6.77 6.56
N THR A 16 1.43 -7.27 7.23
CA THR A 16 1.39 -8.67 7.68
C THR A 16 0.92 -9.65 6.60
N ALA A 17 0.45 -9.14 5.46
CA ALA A 17 -0.06 -9.91 4.32
C ALA A 17 -0.02 -9.08 3.03
N GLY A 18 -0.35 -9.68 1.88
CA GLY A 18 -0.58 -9.03 0.59
C GLY A 18 0.60 -8.20 0.08
N ILE A 19 0.27 -7.06 -0.58
CA ILE A 19 1.26 -6.15 -1.18
C ILE A 19 2.29 -5.67 -0.14
N GLY A 20 1.84 -5.33 1.08
CA GLY A 20 2.73 -4.85 2.13
C GLY A 20 3.76 -5.89 2.56
N PHE A 21 3.35 -7.15 2.70
CA PHE A 21 4.25 -8.25 3.05
C PHE A 21 5.22 -8.59 1.91
N ALA A 22 4.73 -8.65 0.66
CA ALA A 22 5.58 -8.84 -0.51
C ALA A 22 6.61 -7.71 -0.67
N THR A 23 6.20 -6.46 -0.38
CA THR A 23 7.10 -5.30 -0.38
C THR A 23 8.18 -5.43 0.70
N ALA A 24 7.81 -5.90 1.90
CA ALA A 24 8.79 -6.17 2.97
C ALA A 24 9.85 -7.19 2.54
N LYS A 25 9.43 -8.29 1.89
CA LYS A 25 10.35 -9.30 1.33
C LYS A 25 11.30 -8.69 0.30
N ALA A 26 10.77 -7.93 -0.66
CA ALA A 26 11.57 -7.31 -1.70
C ALA A 26 12.60 -6.31 -1.13
N LEU A 27 12.23 -5.54 -0.11
CA LEU A 27 13.14 -4.60 0.55
C LEU A 27 14.21 -5.31 1.38
N LEU A 28 13.88 -6.40 2.07
CA LEU A 28 14.86 -7.22 2.79
C LEU A 28 15.86 -7.86 1.83
N SER A 29 15.43 -8.34 0.67
CA SER A 29 16.35 -8.89 -0.35
C SER A 29 17.32 -7.86 -0.90
N GLU A 30 17.04 -6.56 -0.78
CA GLU A 30 17.92 -5.44 -1.12
C GLU A 30 18.73 -4.92 0.09
N GLY A 31 18.71 -5.62 1.25
CA GLY A 31 19.48 -5.30 2.44
C GLY A 31 18.93 -4.15 3.29
N ALA A 32 17.65 -3.79 3.13
CA ALA A 32 17.00 -2.83 4.00
C ALA A 32 16.58 -3.46 5.33
N SER A 33 16.50 -2.66 6.39
CA SER A 33 15.83 -3.02 7.65
C SER A 33 14.36 -2.71 7.55
N VAL A 34 13.47 -3.62 7.98
CA VAL A 34 12.03 -3.44 7.84
C VAL A 34 11.31 -3.48 9.19
N VAL A 35 10.43 -2.51 9.39
CA VAL A 35 9.47 -2.45 10.50
C VAL A 35 8.09 -2.74 9.95
N LEU A 36 7.52 -3.89 10.31
CA LEU A 36 6.17 -4.27 9.91
C LEU A 36 5.10 -3.63 10.79
N ASN A 37 3.90 -3.48 10.24
CA ASN A 37 2.72 -3.13 11.01
C ASN A 37 1.54 -4.03 10.67
N GLY A 38 0.76 -4.34 11.67
CA GLY A 38 -0.54 -5.03 11.59
C GLY A 38 -1.43 -4.61 12.73
N ARG A 39 -2.72 -4.94 12.68
CA ARG A 39 -3.69 -4.55 13.70
C ARG A 39 -3.48 -5.20 15.06
N THR A 40 -2.94 -6.41 15.08
CA THR A 40 -2.79 -7.17 16.33
C THR A 40 -1.35 -7.61 16.56
N PRO A 41 -0.92 -7.72 17.83
CA PRO A 41 0.41 -8.24 18.15
C PRO A 41 0.65 -9.65 17.58
N ALA A 42 -0.38 -10.50 17.57
CA ALA A 42 -0.27 -11.87 17.07
C ALA A 42 0.04 -11.90 15.56
N SER A 43 -0.69 -11.13 14.74
CA SER A 43 -0.44 -11.07 13.29
C SER A 43 0.96 -10.51 12.97
N VAL A 44 1.37 -9.47 13.70
CA VAL A 44 2.71 -8.87 13.55
C VAL A 44 3.80 -9.88 13.93
N THR A 45 3.68 -10.54 15.08
CA THR A 45 4.66 -11.54 15.54
C THR A 45 4.79 -12.69 14.53
N THR A 46 3.68 -13.18 13.97
CA THR A 46 3.69 -14.24 12.96
C THR A 46 4.40 -13.80 11.69
N ALA A 47 4.10 -12.59 11.20
CA ALA A 47 4.73 -12.05 9.99
C ALA A 47 6.24 -11.80 10.19
N VAL A 48 6.64 -11.22 11.32
CA VAL A 48 8.05 -11.00 11.68
C VAL A 48 8.82 -12.33 11.68
N LYS A 49 8.33 -13.35 12.42
CA LYS A 49 8.97 -14.67 12.46
C LYS A 49 9.14 -15.31 11.09
N LYS A 50 8.14 -15.16 10.21
CA LYS A 50 8.21 -15.70 8.84
C LYS A 50 9.33 -15.03 8.05
N LEU A 51 9.48 -13.70 8.17
CA LEU A 51 10.55 -12.98 7.50
C LEU A 51 11.93 -13.24 8.10
N GLU A 52 12.05 -13.34 9.42
CA GLU A 52 13.32 -13.70 10.10
C GLU A 52 13.83 -15.08 9.67
N GLN A 53 12.92 -16.03 9.44
CA GLN A 53 13.30 -17.36 8.93
C GLN A 53 13.78 -17.31 7.47
N GLU A 54 13.17 -16.47 6.63
CA GLU A 54 13.54 -16.35 5.23
C GLU A 54 14.76 -15.43 5.01
N PHE A 55 14.95 -14.44 5.88
CA PHE A 55 16.02 -13.43 5.83
C PHE A 55 16.80 -13.37 7.15
N PRO A 56 17.53 -14.44 7.55
CA PRO A 56 18.13 -14.55 8.89
C PRO A 56 19.24 -13.54 9.17
N ASN A 57 19.78 -12.88 8.14
CA ASN A 57 20.85 -11.87 8.26
C ASN A 57 20.34 -10.43 8.21
N GLU A 58 19.03 -10.24 8.00
CA GLU A 58 18.43 -8.93 7.85
C GLU A 58 17.64 -8.52 9.11
N SER A 59 17.51 -7.22 9.32
CA SER A 59 16.79 -6.69 10.48
C SER A 59 15.29 -6.58 10.20
N VAL A 60 14.50 -7.37 10.90
CA VAL A 60 13.04 -7.35 10.87
C VAL A 60 12.50 -7.05 12.25
N SER A 61 11.54 -6.18 12.34
CA SER A 61 10.79 -5.90 13.56
C SER A 61 9.34 -5.56 13.24
N GLY A 62 8.51 -5.33 14.23
CA GLY A 62 7.13 -4.96 13.97
C GLY A 62 6.45 -4.27 15.14
N ILE A 63 5.49 -3.41 14.84
CA ILE A 63 4.68 -2.68 15.81
C ILE A 63 3.20 -2.87 15.47
N ALA A 64 2.43 -3.37 16.42
CA ALA A 64 0.98 -3.48 16.26
C ALA A 64 0.31 -2.13 16.50
N ALA A 65 -0.61 -1.74 15.61
CA ALA A 65 -1.50 -0.60 15.82
C ALA A 65 -2.70 -0.70 14.87
N ASP A 66 -3.89 -0.44 15.39
CA ASP A 66 -5.10 -0.26 14.59
C ASP A 66 -5.24 1.23 14.20
N PHE A 67 -5.17 1.52 12.92
CA PHE A 67 -5.27 2.90 12.41
C PHE A 67 -6.68 3.50 12.53
N SER A 68 -7.69 2.73 12.88
CA SER A 68 -9.00 3.26 13.28
C SER A 68 -9.01 3.87 14.69
N LEU A 69 -7.94 3.66 15.47
CA LEU A 69 -7.81 4.10 16.85
C LEU A 69 -6.68 5.15 16.99
N PRO A 70 -6.99 6.46 17.02
CA PRO A 70 -5.98 7.52 17.08
C PRO A 70 -4.96 7.39 18.21
N LYS A 71 -5.37 6.82 19.36
CA LYS A 71 -4.46 6.58 20.49
C LYS A 71 -3.37 5.56 20.16
N GLU A 72 -3.71 4.50 19.41
CA GLU A 72 -2.73 3.50 19.01
C GLU A 72 -1.77 4.06 17.97
N VAL A 73 -2.26 4.93 17.07
CA VAL A 73 -1.39 5.63 16.11
C VAL A 73 -0.39 6.54 16.82
N ASN A 74 -0.80 7.27 17.86
CA ASN A 74 0.11 8.11 18.65
C ASN A 74 1.16 7.25 19.37
N SER A 75 0.75 6.17 20.02
CA SER A 75 1.68 5.24 20.67
C SER A 75 2.66 4.60 19.66
N LEU A 76 2.20 4.24 18.47
CA LEU A 76 3.05 3.75 17.40
C LEU A 76 4.12 4.80 17.04
N LEU A 77 3.72 6.06 16.84
CA LEU A 77 4.64 7.14 16.45
C LEU A 77 5.71 7.40 17.51
N GLU A 78 5.38 7.27 18.80
CA GLU A 78 6.33 7.42 19.91
C GLU A 78 7.37 6.28 19.98
N ASN A 79 7.01 5.10 19.46
CA ASN A 79 7.85 3.89 19.51
C ASN A 79 8.54 3.56 18.19
N LEU A 80 8.30 4.33 17.11
CA LEU A 80 9.00 4.12 15.84
C LEU A 80 10.49 4.44 15.96
N PRO A 81 11.38 3.57 15.46
CA PRO A 81 12.79 3.90 15.30
C PRO A 81 12.98 5.05 14.29
N LYS A 82 14.22 5.37 14.00
CA LYS A 82 14.52 6.25 12.87
C LYS A 82 14.05 5.59 11.57
N ILE A 83 13.11 6.25 10.89
CA ILE A 83 12.58 5.80 9.60
C ILE A 83 13.14 6.65 8.48
N ASP A 84 13.70 6.00 7.47
CA ASP A 84 14.20 6.63 6.24
C ASP A 84 13.17 6.55 5.11
N ILE A 85 12.34 5.51 5.11
CA ILE A 85 11.34 5.23 4.07
C ILE A 85 10.01 4.89 4.73
N LEU A 86 8.94 5.60 4.35
CA LEU A 86 7.57 5.34 4.79
C LEU A 86 6.74 4.81 3.63
N ILE A 87 6.12 3.64 3.81
CA ILE A 87 5.17 3.07 2.85
C ILE A 87 3.78 3.00 3.49
N ASN A 88 2.92 3.94 3.10
CA ASN A 88 1.52 4.03 3.51
C ASN A 88 0.70 3.03 2.68
N ASN A 89 0.68 1.76 3.11
CA ASN A 89 0.01 0.67 2.41
C ASN A 89 -1.31 0.27 3.06
N VAL A 90 -1.51 0.52 4.36
CA VAL A 90 -2.76 0.15 5.03
C VAL A 90 -3.98 0.67 4.30
N GLY A 91 -5.00 -0.18 4.19
CA GLY A 91 -6.28 0.19 3.61
C GLY A 91 -7.36 -0.82 3.96
N VAL A 92 -8.58 -0.31 4.08
CA VAL A 92 -9.79 -1.09 4.26
C VAL A 92 -10.80 -0.67 3.20
N TYR A 93 -11.67 -1.59 2.80
CA TYR A 93 -12.79 -1.29 1.93
C TYR A 93 -14.03 -2.05 2.40
N SER A 94 -15.17 -1.56 2.02
CA SER A 94 -16.45 -2.29 2.05
C SER A 94 -17.17 -2.02 0.74
N SER A 95 -17.72 -3.07 0.15
CA SER A 95 -18.59 -2.98 -1.03
C SER A 95 -20.03 -2.90 -0.57
N GLY A 96 -20.85 -2.11 -1.24
CA GLY A 96 -22.26 -1.96 -0.94
C GLY A 96 -22.97 -0.90 -1.78
N SER A 97 -24.30 -0.89 -1.67
CA SER A 97 -25.13 0.14 -2.31
C SER A 97 -24.84 1.51 -1.70
N PHE A 98 -24.67 2.53 -2.57
CA PHE A 98 -24.51 3.92 -2.11
C PHE A 98 -25.64 4.38 -1.19
N PHE A 99 -26.88 3.96 -1.49
CA PHE A 99 -28.06 4.37 -0.74
C PHE A 99 -28.20 3.71 0.63
N GLU A 100 -27.46 2.61 0.86
CA GLU A 100 -27.49 1.82 2.10
C GLU A 100 -26.21 1.99 2.92
N THR A 101 -25.21 2.67 2.38
CA THR A 101 -23.92 2.86 3.05
C THR A 101 -24.04 3.94 4.12
N GLU A 102 -23.92 3.54 5.38
CA GLU A 102 -23.97 4.45 6.52
C GLU A 102 -22.73 5.36 6.60
N ASP A 103 -22.90 6.57 7.16
CA ASP A 103 -21.83 7.54 7.38
C ASP A 103 -20.63 6.95 8.14
N ALA A 104 -20.88 6.06 9.09
CA ALA A 104 -19.83 5.38 9.85
C ALA A 104 -18.86 4.60 8.96
N ALA A 105 -19.33 4.00 7.86
CA ALA A 105 -18.49 3.29 6.91
C ALA A 105 -17.59 4.26 6.11
N TRP A 106 -18.11 5.45 5.75
CA TRP A 106 -17.35 6.52 5.12
C TRP A 106 -16.25 7.04 6.04
N TYR A 107 -16.58 7.41 7.28
CA TYR A 107 -15.62 7.91 8.24
C TYR A 107 -14.54 6.89 8.58
N ARG A 108 -14.91 5.60 8.74
CA ARG A 108 -13.94 4.54 9.00
C ARG A 108 -12.94 4.37 7.86
N GLN A 109 -13.43 4.36 6.62
CA GLN A 109 -12.54 4.23 5.45
C GLN A 109 -11.63 5.47 5.31
N PHE A 110 -12.16 6.67 5.54
CA PHE A 110 -11.36 7.90 5.51
C PHE A 110 -10.30 7.90 6.60
N GLU A 111 -10.67 7.53 7.82
CA GLU A 111 -9.76 7.47 8.98
C GLU A 111 -8.59 6.51 8.72
N VAL A 112 -8.89 5.29 8.27
CA VAL A 112 -7.87 4.26 8.05
C VAL A 112 -7.07 4.51 6.77
N ASN A 113 -7.72 4.85 5.66
CA ASN A 113 -7.05 4.92 4.36
C ASN A 113 -6.32 6.23 4.11
N VAL A 114 -6.82 7.34 4.70
CA VAL A 114 -6.28 8.68 4.44
C VAL A 114 -5.55 9.23 5.66
N MET A 115 -6.24 9.30 6.81
CA MET A 115 -5.70 9.96 8.00
C MET A 115 -4.51 9.22 8.60
N SER A 116 -4.41 7.90 8.44
CA SER A 116 -3.21 7.14 8.80
C SER A 116 -1.96 7.70 8.12
N GLY A 117 -1.99 7.81 6.80
CA GLY A 117 -0.87 8.32 6.01
C GLY A 117 -0.58 9.81 6.27
N VAL A 118 -1.62 10.62 6.51
CA VAL A 118 -1.47 12.02 6.89
C VAL A 118 -0.71 12.15 8.22
N ARG A 119 -1.10 11.41 9.26
CA ARG A 119 -0.45 11.47 10.58
C ARG A 119 1.00 10.99 10.55
N LEU A 120 1.25 9.85 9.88
CA LEU A 120 2.59 9.30 9.72
C LEU A 120 3.50 10.25 8.93
N SER A 121 3.02 10.78 7.80
CA SER A 121 3.79 11.71 6.99
C SER A 121 4.06 13.02 7.73
N LYS A 122 3.07 13.55 8.46
CA LYS A 122 3.24 14.75 9.29
C LYS A 122 4.33 14.58 10.35
N SER A 123 4.46 13.38 10.92
CA SER A 123 5.47 13.08 11.95
C SER A 123 6.86 12.85 11.34
N LEU A 124 6.96 12.14 10.21
CA LEU A 124 8.24 11.67 9.68
C LEU A 124 8.88 12.64 8.66
N LEU A 125 8.08 13.35 7.85
CA LEU A 125 8.56 14.25 6.81
C LEU A 125 9.50 15.36 7.32
N PRO A 126 9.24 16.05 8.45
CA PRO A 126 10.11 17.13 8.93
C PRO A 126 11.56 16.67 9.14
N ARG A 127 11.73 15.47 9.67
CA ARG A 127 13.05 14.89 9.86
C ARG A 127 13.73 14.54 8.54
N MET A 128 12.99 13.94 7.59
CA MET A 128 13.48 13.62 6.25
C MET A 128 14.00 14.91 5.56
N LEU A 129 13.25 16.01 5.68
CA LEU A 129 13.66 17.32 5.15
C LEU A 129 14.95 17.83 5.82
N THR A 130 15.08 17.70 7.16
CA THR A 130 16.28 18.13 7.89
C THR A 130 17.51 17.32 7.49
N THR A 131 17.36 16.01 7.27
CA THR A 131 18.45 15.12 6.84
C THR A 131 18.67 15.13 5.33
N ASN A 132 17.90 15.91 4.60
CA ASN A 132 17.91 16.02 3.14
C ASN A 132 17.78 14.67 2.42
N TRP A 133 17.10 13.69 3.02
CA TRP A 133 16.84 12.39 2.38
C TRP A 133 15.62 11.71 3.00
N GLY A 134 14.80 11.13 2.16
CA GLY A 134 13.66 10.33 2.57
C GLY A 134 12.79 9.89 1.39
N ARG A 135 11.98 8.87 1.62
CA ARG A 135 10.98 8.36 0.66
C ARG A 135 9.64 8.18 1.36
N ILE A 136 8.60 8.75 0.80
CA ILE A 136 7.23 8.51 1.26
C ILE A 136 6.42 7.99 0.07
N LEU A 137 5.85 6.81 0.22
CA LEU A 137 4.99 6.19 -0.79
C LEU A 137 3.59 6.00 -0.24
N PHE A 138 2.60 6.28 -1.08
CA PHE A 138 1.18 6.01 -0.80
C PHE A 138 0.68 4.95 -1.76
N ILE A 139 0.06 3.90 -1.23
CA ILE A 139 -0.56 2.86 -2.06
C ILE A 139 -2.03 3.23 -2.26
N SER A 140 -2.32 3.70 -3.47
CA SER A 140 -3.67 4.03 -3.93
C SER A 140 -4.35 2.77 -4.51
N SER A 141 -5.14 2.92 -5.55
CA SER A 141 -5.82 1.84 -6.27
C SER A 141 -6.30 2.33 -7.63
N GLU A 142 -6.48 1.44 -8.60
CA GLU A 142 -7.22 1.71 -9.84
C GLU A 142 -8.61 2.30 -9.58
N CYS A 143 -9.22 1.95 -8.44
CA CYS A 143 -10.52 2.48 -8.03
C CYS A 143 -10.52 4.01 -7.84
N ALA A 144 -9.36 4.65 -7.64
CA ALA A 144 -9.28 6.11 -7.60
C ALA A 144 -9.73 6.78 -8.91
N SER A 145 -9.63 6.08 -10.03
CA SER A 145 -10.05 6.54 -11.37
C SER A 145 -11.30 5.84 -11.87
N LEU A 146 -11.41 4.51 -11.68
CA LEU A 146 -12.57 3.71 -12.14
C LEU A 146 -13.86 4.04 -11.38
N THR A 147 -13.75 4.28 -10.10
CA THR A 147 -14.85 4.60 -9.18
C THR A 147 -16.06 3.66 -9.36
N PRO A 148 -15.91 2.34 -9.09
CA PRO A 148 -17.01 1.40 -9.19
C PRO A 148 -18.18 1.83 -8.29
N PRO A 149 -19.45 1.67 -8.72
CA PRO A 149 -20.60 2.21 -8.00
C PRO A 149 -20.85 1.54 -6.63
N ASP A 150 -20.31 0.36 -6.42
CA ASP A 150 -20.36 -0.38 -5.16
C ASP A 150 -19.15 -0.09 -4.24
N LEU A 151 -18.17 0.71 -4.70
CA LEU A 151 -16.94 1.05 -3.98
C LEU A 151 -16.72 2.57 -3.86
N ILE A 152 -17.78 3.39 -3.92
CA ILE A 152 -17.64 4.86 -3.93
C ILE A 152 -16.86 5.39 -2.71
N PRO A 153 -17.13 4.98 -1.44
CA PRO A 153 -16.37 5.45 -0.29
C PRO A 153 -14.88 5.09 -0.37
N TYR A 154 -14.58 3.87 -0.81
CA TYR A 154 -13.21 3.42 -1.01
C TYR A 154 -12.50 4.23 -2.09
N SER A 155 -13.12 4.39 -3.24
CA SER A 155 -12.62 5.15 -4.39
C SER A 155 -12.29 6.58 -4.01
N MET A 156 -13.18 7.24 -3.27
CA MET A 156 -12.98 8.58 -2.73
C MET A 156 -11.70 8.63 -1.88
N THR A 157 -11.49 7.65 -0.97
CA THR A 157 -10.29 7.64 -0.13
C THR A 157 -9.02 7.42 -0.95
N LYS A 158 -9.07 6.58 -1.99
CA LYS A 158 -7.93 6.29 -2.87
C LYS A 158 -7.60 7.46 -3.82
N ALA A 159 -8.58 8.24 -4.21
CA ALA A 159 -8.35 9.53 -4.87
C ALA A 159 -7.78 10.58 -3.91
N ALA A 160 -8.28 10.64 -2.68
CA ALA A 160 -7.78 11.58 -1.67
C ALA A 160 -6.28 11.38 -1.37
N VAL A 161 -5.79 10.13 -1.26
CA VAL A 161 -4.36 9.89 -1.02
C VAL A 161 -3.47 10.35 -2.16
N LEU A 162 -3.95 10.34 -3.41
CA LEU A 162 -3.21 10.91 -4.55
C LEU A 162 -3.02 12.41 -4.37
N ALA A 163 -4.07 13.13 -3.94
CA ALA A 163 -4.00 14.57 -3.67
C ALA A 163 -3.06 14.88 -2.49
N VAL A 164 -3.15 14.10 -1.40
CA VAL A 164 -2.25 14.23 -0.24
C VAL A 164 -0.79 14.01 -0.66
N SER A 165 -0.50 12.92 -1.36
CA SER A 165 0.83 12.61 -1.86
C SER A 165 1.40 13.73 -2.73
N ARG A 166 0.61 14.23 -3.69
CA ARG A 166 1.02 15.33 -4.57
C ARG A 166 1.27 16.63 -3.81
N GLY A 167 0.41 16.94 -2.82
CA GLY A 167 0.58 18.11 -1.96
C GLY A 167 1.85 18.03 -1.11
N LEU A 168 2.12 16.87 -0.51
CA LEU A 168 3.34 16.66 0.28
C LEU A 168 4.61 16.77 -0.58
N ALA A 169 4.58 16.28 -1.82
CA ALA A 169 5.70 16.42 -2.75
C ALA A 169 6.08 17.89 -3.02
N GLN A 170 5.12 18.83 -3.00
CA GLN A 170 5.44 20.25 -3.15
C GLN A 170 6.29 20.79 -1.98
N LEU A 171 6.17 20.19 -0.79
CA LEU A 171 6.95 20.59 0.39
C LEU A 171 8.41 20.11 0.32
N THR A 172 8.75 19.18 -0.58
CA THR A 172 10.10 18.63 -0.71
C THR A 172 10.97 19.35 -1.75
N LYS A 173 10.49 20.46 -2.30
CA LYS A 173 11.20 21.21 -3.34
C LYS A 173 12.63 21.58 -2.91
N GLY A 174 13.61 21.24 -3.74
CA GLY A 174 15.02 21.56 -3.50
C GLY A 174 15.71 20.60 -2.52
N THR A 175 15.11 19.46 -2.22
CA THR A 175 15.68 18.40 -1.37
C THR A 175 15.76 17.07 -2.11
N ASP A 176 16.46 16.09 -1.53
CA ASP A 176 16.51 14.71 -2.02
C ASP A 176 15.37 13.83 -1.46
N VAL A 177 14.35 14.44 -0.83
CA VAL A 177 13.15 13.75 -0.37
C VAL A 177 12.15 13.63 -1.51
N THR A 178 11.57 12.45 -1.72
CA THR A 178 10.49 12.26 -2.70
C THR A 178 9.23 11.69 -2.06
N VAL A 179 8.09 12.13 -2.57
CA VAL A 179 6.76 11.62 -2.19
C VAL A 179 6.02 11.22 -3.45
N ASN A 180 5.66 9.93 -3.55
CA ASN A 180 5.00 9.38 -4.73
C ASN A 180 3.82 8.49 -4.34
N SER A 181 2.96 8.19 -5.29
CA SER A 181 1.89 7.21 -5.16
C SER A 181 2.09 6.05 -6.14
N VAL A 182 1.73 4.85 -5.71
CA VAL A 182 1.59 3.68 -6.57
C VAL A 182 0.10 3.36 -6.68
N ILE A 183 -0.35 3.05 -7.89
CA ILE A 183 -1.74 2.73 -8.21
C ILE A 183 -1.79 1.27 -8.68
N PRO A 184 -1.96 0.29 -7.77
CA PRO A 184 -2.16 -1.08 -8.16
C PRO A 184 -3.51 -1.27 -8.85
N GLY A 185 -3.55 -2.17 -9.81
CA GLY A 185 -4.77 -2.76 -10.33
C GLY A 185 -5.26 -3.91 -9.46
N SER A 186 -6.17 -4.70 -10.02
CA SER A 186 -6.65 -5.91 -9.38
C SER A 186 -5.49 -6.86 -9.11
N THR A 187 -5.18 -7.08 -7.83
CA THR A 187 -3.98 -7.80 -7.38
C THR A 187 -4.38 -9.02 -6.55
N LEU A 188 -3.78 -10.18 -6.83
CA LEU A 188 -4.03 -11.45 -6.15
C LEU A 188 -3.35 -11.43 -4.76
N SER A 189 -4.01 -10.81 -3.82
CA SER A 189 -3.72 -10.90 -2.39
C SER A 189 -4.53 -12.03 -1.75
N GLU A 190 -4.23 -12.37 -0.50
CA GLU A 190 -5.00 -13.39 0.24
C GLU A 190 -6.51 -13.06 0.27
N GLY A 191 -6.86 -11.76 0.34
CA GLY A 191 -8.27 -11.33 0.26
C GLY A 191 -8.89 -11.52 -1.13
N ALA A 192 -8.13 -11.34 -2.19
CA ALA A 192 -8.59 -11.59 -3.56
C ALA A 192 -8.70 -13.10 -3.84
N GLU A 193 -7.78 -13.91 -3.31
CA GLU A 193 -7.86 -15.37 -3.39
C GLU A 193 -9.13 -15.89 -2.71
N GLN A 194 -9.43 -15.40 -1.50
CA GLN A 194 -10.66 -15.78 -0.78
C GLN A 194 -11.90 -15.35 -1.56
N PHE A 195 -11.91 -14.15 -2.14
CA PHE A 195 -13.01 -13.70 -3.00
C PHE A 195 -13.23 -14.65 -4.19
N LEU A 196 -12.15 -15.07 -4.87
CA LEU A 196 -12.25 -16.02 -5.98
C LEU A 196 -12.77 -17.40 -5.52
N GLU A 197 -12.35 -17.87 -4.34
CA GLU A 197 -12.82 -19.11 -3.76
C GLU A 197 -14.32 -19.06 -3.44
N ASP A 198 -14.77 -18.00 -2.75
CA ASP A 198 -16.15 -17.80 -2.38
C ASP A 198 -17.06 -17.68 -3.62
N ALA A 199 -16.62 -16.93 -4.62
CA ALA A 199 -17.33 -16.79 -5.88
C ALA A 199 -17.40 -18.11 -6.66
N ALA A 200 -16.30 -18.86 -6.72
CA ALA A 200 -16.23 -20.17 -7.37
C ALA A 200 -17.22 -21.17 -6.74
N GLN A 201 -17.28 -21.21 -5.42
CA GLN A 201 -18.25 -22.05 -4.70
C GLN A 201 -19.70 -21.63 -4.97
N LYS A 202 -19.98 -20.33 -4.89
CA LYS A 202 -21.33 -19.79 -5.07
C LYS A 202 -21.87 -20.03 -6.48
N GLU A 203 -21.00 -19.87 -7.49
CA GLU A 203 -21.39 -20.00 -8.90
C GLU A 203 -21.17 -21.40 -9.47
N GLN A 204 -20.65 -22.33 -8.67
CA GLN A 204 -20.29 -23.70 -9.12
C GLN A 204 -19.34 -23.69 -10.33
N LYS A 205 -18.38 -22.78 -10.33
CA LYS A 205 -17.35 -22.60 -11.37
C LYS A 205 -15.95 -22.84 -10.79
N THR A 206 -14.95 -22.96 -11.68
CA THR A 206 -13.55 -22.97 -11.24
C THR A 206 -13.05 -21.54 -10.97
N LYS A 207 -11.98 -21.40 -10.17
CA LYS A 207 -11.34 -20.08 -9.95
C LYS A 207 -10.94 -19.42 -11.27
N ASP A 208 -10.38 -20.17 -12.21
CA ASP A 208 -9.96 -19.66 -13.53
C ASP A 208 -11.16 -19.12 -14.33
N GLN A 209 -12.33 -19.76 -14.21
CA GLN A 209 -13.54 -19.27 -14.88
C GLN A 209 -14.05 -17.98 -14.24
N ILE A 210 -13.97 -17.84 -12.90
CA ILE A 210 -14.33 -16.61 -12.19
C ILE A 210 -13.35 -15.49 -12.56
N GLU A 211 -12.04 -15.76 -12.55
CA GLU A 211 -11.02 -14.79 -12.94
C GLU A 211 -11.21 -14.34 -14.40
N SER A 212 -11.42 -15.25 -15.32
CA SER A 212 -11.67 -14.93 -16.73
C SER A 212 -12.91 -14.05 -16.89
N ALA A 213 -14.02 -14.38 -16.22
CA ALA A 213 -15.24 -13.58 -16.24
C ALA A 213 -15.01 -12.19 -15.65
N PHE A 214 -14.27 -12.08 -14.56
CA PHE A 214 -13.93 -10.79 -13.94
C PHE A 214 -13.20 -9.84 -14.92
N PHE A 215 -12.24 -10.35 -15.70
CA PHE A 215 -11.51 -9.53 -16.66
C PHE A 215 -12.26 -9.29 -17.97
N THR A 216 -13.18 -10.15 -18.35
CA THR A 216 -14.00 -9.95 -19.54
C THR A 216 -15.25 -9.11 -19.32
N GLU A 217 -15.77 -9.04 -18.09
CA GLU A 217 -17.03 -8.39 -17.76
C GLU A 217 -16.87 -7.17 -16.84
N VAL A 218 -15.92 -7.21 -15.88
CA VAL A 218 -15.77 -6.17 -14.85
C VAL A 218 -14.54 -5.28 -15.07
N ARG A 219 -13.41 -5.86 -15.49
CA ARG A 219 -12.15 -5.14 -15.76
C ARG A 219 -11.73 -5.25 -17.21
N THR A 220 -12.66 -4.95 -18.10
CA THR A 220 -12.52 -5.13 -19.56
C THR A 220 -11.37 -4.36 -20.19
N THR A 221 -10.93 -3.26 -19.57
CA THR A 221 -9.81 -2.42 -20.03
C THR A 221 -8.44 -2.97 -19.62
N SER A 222 -8.37 -3.92 -18.71
CA SER A 222 -7.10 -4.49 -18.26
C SER A 222 -6.41 -5.26 -19.38
N LEU A 223 -5.19 -4.86 -19.74
CA LEU A 223 -4.38 -5.56 -20.74
C LEU A 223 -3.73 -6.83 -20.17
N LEU A 224 -3.66 -6.97 -18.84
CA LEU A 224 -3.12 -8.18 -18.22
C LEU A 224 -4.06 -9.38 -18.35
N GLN A 225 -5.36 -9.15 -18.35
CA GLN A 225 -6.42 -10.17 -18.38
C GLN A 225 -6.24 -11.24 -17.27
N ARG A 226 -5.61 -10.88 -16.17
CA ARG A 226 -5.42 -11.65 -14.94
C ARG A 226 -5.19 -10.71 -13.76
N PHE A 227 -5.30 -11.23 -12.56
CA PHE A 227 -4.80 -10.50 -11.40
C PHE A 227 -3.27 -10.31 -11.50
N ALA A 228 -2.79 -9.13 -11.12
CA ALA A 228 -1.37 -8.93 -10.88
C ALA A 228 -0.94 -9.72 -9.63
N LYS A 229 0.29 -10.23 -9.62
CA LYS A 229 0.87 -10.80 -8.40
C LYS A 229 1.26 -9.69 -7.43
N VAL A 230 1.23 -9.96 -6.14
CA VAL A 230 1.66 -8.97 -5.12
C VAL A 230 3.12 -8.56 -5.32
N GLU A 231 3.96 -9.46 -5.81
CA GLU A 231 5.37 -9.19 -6.13
C GLU A 231 5.54 -8.19 -7.27
N GLU A 232 4.67 -8.21 -8.29
CA GLU A 232 4.73 -7.27 -9.42
C GLU A 232 4.52 -5.83 -8.95
N VAL A 233 3.63 -5.64 -7.98
CA VAL A 233 3.42 -4.33 -7.32
C VAL A 233 4.58 -3.99 -6.40
N ALA A 234 5.06 -4.96 -5.61
CA ALA A 234 6.15 -4.80 -4.66
C ALA A 234 7.45 -4.35 -5.34
N HIS A 235 7.77 -4.86 -6.53
CA HIS A 235 8.97 -4.45 -7.30
C HIS A 235 8.94 -2.96 -7.64
N THR A 236 7.79 -2.43 -8.06
CA THR A 236 7.65 -0.99 -8.34
C THR A 236 7.79 -0.16 -7.06
N ILE A 237 7.19 -0.60 -5.95
CA ILE A 237 7.32 0.07 -4.66
C ILE A 237 8.78 0.09 -4.21
N THR A 238 9.49 -1.02 -4.33
CA THR A 238 10.90 -1.16 -3.93
C THR A 238 11.80 -0.25 -4.78
N TYR A 239 11.59 -0.18 -6.10
CA TYR A 239 12.28 0.78 -6.95
C TYR A 239 12.04 2.23 -6.52
N LEU A 240 10.78 2.62 -6.28
CA LEU A 240 10.42 3.98 -5.87
C LEU A 240 10.94 4.33 -4.46
N ALA A 241 11.17 3.34 -3.61
CA ALA A 241 11.78 3.50 -2.29
C ALA A 241 13.30 3.75 -2.36
N SER A 242 13.93 3.48 -3.50
CA SER A 242 15.39 3.54 -3.66
C SER A 242 15.91 4.95 -4.00
N PRO A 243 17.21 5.23 -3.78
CA PRO A 243 17.87 6.42 -4.31
C PRO A 243 17.81 6.51 -5.85
N ARG A 244 17.70 5.38 -6.54
CA ARG A 244 17.67 5.30 -8.02
C ARG A 244 16.42 5.96 -8.64
N SER A 245 15.37 6.18 -7.85
CA SER A 245 14.15 6.88 -8.28
C SER A 245 14.15 8.39 -7.97
N SER A 246 15.31 9.00 -7.69
CA SER A 246 15.44 10.39 -7.20
C SER A 246 14.78 11.45 -8.11
N ALA A 247 14.69 11.20 -9.42
CA ALA A 247 14.03 12.11 -10.37
C ALA A 247 12.49 11.94 -10.39
N THR A 248 11.95 10.93 -9.67
CA THR A 248 10.51 10.68 -9.59
C THR A 248 9.97 11.26 -8.29
N ASN A 249 9.30 12.42 -8.37
CA ASN A 249 8.72 13.10 -7.22
C ASN A 249 7.35 13.69 -7.57
N GLY A 250 6.35 13.47 -6.73
CA GLY A 250 4.97 13.90 -6.94
C GLY A 250 4.25 13.10 -8.03
N ALA A 251 4.75 11.94 -8.41
CA ALA A 251 4.17 11.08 -9.43
C ALA A 251 3.11 10.12 -8.84
N ALA A 252 2.20 9.69 -9.71
CA ALA A 252 1.25 8.61 -9.47
C ALA A 252 1.53 7.50 -10.50
N ILE A 253 2.19 6.43 -10.06
CA ILE A 253 2.69 5.37 -10.94
C ILE A 253 1.67 4.24 -10.98
N LYS A 254 1.15 3.95 -12.16
CA LYS A 254 0.20 2.84 -12.41
C LYS A 254 0.93 1.50 -12.49
N VAL A 255 0.41 0.52 -11.79
CA VAL A 255 0.79 -0.90 -11.86
C VAL A 255 -0.52 -1.69 -11.99
N ASP A 256 -1.29 -1.37 -12.98
CA ASP A 256 -2.68 -1.79 -13.14
C ASP A 256 -3.00 -2.42 -14.52
N GLY A 257 -1.99 -2.57 -15.39
CA GLY A 257 -2.18 -3.09 -16.74
C GLY A 257 -3.20 -2.27 -17.54
N VAL A 258 -3.23 -0.94 -17.35
CA VAL A 258 -4.18 0.00 -18.00
C VAL A 258 -5.64 -0.20 -17.54
N SER A 259 -5.88 -0.97 -16.50
CA SER A 259 -7.24 -1.22 -15.98
C SER A 259 -8.01 0.07 -15.70
N SER A 260 -7.33 1.08 -15.13
CA SER A 260 -7.92 2.40 -14.86
C SER A 260 -8.13 3.30 -16.10
N GLY A 261 -7.71 2.84 -17.27
CA GLY A 261 -7.84 3.61 -18.53
C GLY A 261 -6.95 4.87 -18.57
N GLY A 262 -7.11 5.65 -19.67
CA GLY A 262 -6.41 6.92 -19.89
C GLY A 262 -4.95 6.76 -20.30
N LEU A 263 -4.37 7.84 -20.83
CA LEU A 263 -2.94 7.90 -21.19
C LEU A 263 -2.06 8.25 -19.98
N PHE A 264 -2.63 8.93 -18.96
CA PHE A 264 -1.94 9.42 -17.76
C PHE A 264 -2.62 8.95 -16.49
#